data_64371eb9e0a74d935e28e7785f42cad0
#
_entry.id   64371eb9e0a74d935e28e7785f42cad0
#
_cell.length_a   1.000
_cell.length_b   1.000
_cell.length_c   1.000
_cell.angle_alpha   90.00
_cell.angle_beta   90.00
_cell.angle_gamma   90.00
#
_symmetry.space_group_name_H-M   'P 1'
#
loop_
_entity.id
_entity.type
_entity.pdbx_description
1 polymer ?
#
loop_
_entity_poly.entity_id
_entity_poly.type
_entity_poly.pdbx_seq_one_letter_code
_entity_poly.pdbx_strand_id
1 'polypeptide(L)'
;TRNSSVKTPGEKSKNHKDFRAGVLQDMNKCKLFQDFANGSRKLSHDELFGIATNLIQVETGTKYFMEKRLEYPNIYPDDAKNEKWEAHLSYMEQNNYYPQSCDKYCPYHEECTHCKNILSTIHTKRRSMEKIAGYHETFYSMEEMQEDVYDAISRAFRARGKKFYIIKAMTGAGKSHSYINLMQEYSDSRFLIAVPTNLLKGEIFKKAKELGIEVMKTPSLEAIKDRIPPDIWKRIQRMYQEGRPYLVHPYIQKELTKKEIPCLRKYMEKRERLKAWDGCVITTHRYLLSMDQERLDEFDSIIIDEDILFKSVISNQGEISVSDLKKLKKKTTDPRLSKKIKKLLKASETQSCIKVEAFEWDDDGDKKSMPFDIPSFCLTEWFYLRRCENEENLVEDVFAFLKPADFPGEKYIMVSATADEEICGWYFGEDNIDFYECKKAEYMGELKQYCEKSMSRSCLNNNKGMVGKLMNRFGMCPNNTITFMKEGIGPLHFGNTEGSNMLEGKDILVVGTPYHAEFLYKLAAISMGIEFDEEEKMSLQTIDHNGYRFQFTTFQNKELRKIHLWMIESELEQAVGRARLLRNACTVHLFSNFPLHQAKMIPNFNFEEGHGM
;
A
#
# COMPACT_ATOMS: atom_id res chain seq x y z
N THR A 1 -24.54 -8.53 35.49
CA THR A 1 -25.16 -7.93 34.30
C THR A 1 -24.44 -8.40 33.06
N ARG A 2 -25.06 -9.35 32.36
CA ARG A 2 -24.57 -9.99 31.14
C ARG A 2 -24.71 -9.00 29.97
N ASN A 3 -23.60 -8.57 29.38
CA ASN A 3 -23.62 -8.00 28.04
C ASN A 3 -23.35 -9.10 27.02
N SER A 4 -24.43 -9.71 26.52
CA SER A 4 -24.43 -10.55 25.34
C SER A 4 -24.68 -9.66 24.12
N SER A 5 -23.67 -9.37 23.33
CA SER A 5 -23.86 -8.84 21.98
C SER A 5 -24.37 -9.97 21.09
N VAL A 6 -25.66 -9.97 20.82
CA VAL A 6 -26.33 -10.84 19.87
C VAL A 6 -25.88 -10.45 18.45
N LYS A 7 -25.16 -11.35 17.77
CA LYS A 7 -24.97 -11.29 16.32
C LYS A 7 -26.13 -11.96 15.62
N THR A 8 -26.66 -11.31 14.61
CA THR A 8 -27.72 -11.77 13.69
C THR A 8 -27.35 -13.10 13.03
N PRO A 9 -28.28 -14.07 12.90
CA PRO A 9 -28.02 -15.35 12.26
C PRO A 9 -28.13 -15.20 10.74
N GLY A 10 -27.05 -15.49 10.04
CA GLY A 10 -27.05 -15.59 8.59
C GLY A 10 -25.69 -15.45 7.92
N GLU A 11 -24.69 -16.25 8.31
CA GLU A 11 -23.56 -16.54 7.44
C GLU A 11 -22.93 -17.88 7.84
N LYS A 12 -23.11 -18.87 6.99
CA LYS A 12 -22.36 -20.13 7.07
C LYS A 12 -20.96 -19.89 6.55
N SER A 13 -20.04 -19.37 7.38
CA SER A 13 -18.62 -19.38 7.04
C SER A 13 -18.10 -20.81 7.15
N LYS A 14 -17.42 -21.30 6.12
CA LYS A 14 -16.65 -22.54 6.16
C LYS A 14 -15.62 -22.40 7.28
N ASN A 15 -15.65 -23.31 8.28
CA ASN A 15 -14.76 -23.35 9.43
C ASN A 15 -13.29 -23.36 9.00
N HIS A 16 -12.68 -22.21 8.91
CA HIS A 16 -11.23 -22.09 8.76
C HIS A 16 -10.66 -22.05 10.19
N LYS A 17 -9.96 -23.11 10.61
CA LYS A 17 -9.31 -23.14 11.92
C LYS A 17 -8.00 -22.36 11.87
N ASP A 18 -7.80 -21.47 12.83
CA ASP A 18 -6.69 -20.51 12.84
C ASP A 18 -5.30 -21.16 13.01
N PHE A 19 -5.25 -22.42 13.52
CA PHE A 19 -4.01 -23.11 13.83
C PHE A 19 -3.99 -24.54 13.29
N ARG A 20 -2.83 -24.96 12.73
CA ARG A 20 -2.62 -26.32 12.21
C ARG A 20 -2.41 -27.34 13.36
N ALA A 21 -2.68 -28.62 13.08
CA ALA A 21 -2.54 -29.73 14.03
C ALA A 21 -1.16 -29.84 14.71
N GLY A 22 -0.08 -29.47 14.03
CA GLY A 22 1.28 -29.50 14.58
C GLY A 22 1.54 -28.60 15.78
N VAL A 23 0.68 -27.60 16.03
CA VAL A 23 0.83 -26.68 17.17
C VAL A 23 0.42 -27.30 18.51
N LEU A 24 -0.24 -28.46 18.53
CA LEU A 24 -0.59 -29.17 19.77
C LEU A 24 0.63 -29.50 20.64
N GLN A 25 1.80 -29.72 20.01
CA GLN A 25 3.05 -29.92 20.74
C GLN A 25 3.51 -28.66 21.49
N ASP A 26 3.30 -27.49 20.91
CA ASP A 26 3.66 -26.22 21.57
C ASP A 26 2.73 -25.90 22.74
N MET A 27 1.47 -26.33 22.68
CA MET A 27 0.51 -26.19 23.80
C MET A 27 0.96 -26.95 25.05
N ASN A 28 1.81 -27.97 24.92
CA ASN A 28 2.43 -28.69 26.04
C ASN A 28 3.35 -27.82 26.92
N LYS A 29 3.63 -26.60 26.58
CA LYS A 29 4.29 -25.61 27.44
C LYS A 29 3.37 -25.09 28.55
N CYS A 30 2.05 -25.24 28.39
CA CYS A 30 1.06 -24.88 29.39
C CYS A 30 0.87 -26.03 30.39
N LYS A 31 1.06 -25.75 31.66
CA LYS A 31 0.93 -26.76 32.75
C LYS A 31 -0.48 -27.35 32.81
N LEU A 32 -1.52 -26.54 32.65
CA LEU A 32 -2.90 -27.03 32.62
C LEU A 32 -3.16 -27.92 31.38
N PHE A 33 -2.60 -27.56 30.24
CA PHE A 33 -2.71 -28.38 29.04
C PHE A 33 -1.94 -29.69 29.17
N GLN A 34 -0.77 -29.70 29.84
CA GLN A 34 -0.05 -30.93 30.19
C GLN A 34 -0.90 -31.83 31.11
N ASP A 35 -1.56 -31.26 32.12
CA ASP A 35 -2.44 -32.02 33.01
C ASP A 35 -3.54 -32.74 32.24
N PHE A 36 -4.13 -32.03 31.28
CA PHE A 36 -5.14 -32.58 30.39
C PHE A 36 -4.58 -33.64 29.42
N ALA A 37 -3.47 -33.34 28.76
CA ALA A 37 -2.87 -34.20 27.74
C ALA A 37 -2.33 -35.51 28.29
N ASN A 38 -1.83 -35.49 29.55
CA ASN A 38 -1.22 -36.64 30.23
C ASN A 38 -2.16 -37.32 31.23
N GLY A 39 -3.37 -36.81 31.43
CA GLY A 39 -4.30 -37.34 32.42
C GLY A 39 -3.76 -37.27 33.85
N SER A 40 -2.93 -36.26 34.17
CA SER A 40 -2.22 -36.18 35.45
C SER A 40 -3.15 -35.95 36.65
N ARG A 41 -4.30 -35.33 36.43
CA ARG A 41 -5.33 -35.09 37.42
C ARG A 41 -6.71 -34.88 36.76
N LYS A 42 -7.76 -35.05 37.59
CA LYS A 42 -9.12 -34.70 37.13
C LYS A 42 -9.24 -33.18 37.02
N LEU A 43 -9.71 -32.71 35.87
CA LEU A 43 -9.99 -31.29 35.60
C LEU A 43 -11.45 -30.96 35.95
N SER A 44 -11.67 -29.74 36.43
CA SER A 44 -13.02 -29.20 36.60
C SER A 44 -13.71 -28.95 35.26
N HIS A 45 -15.03 -28.73 35.29
CA HIS A 45 -15.78 -28.38 34.06
C HIS A 45 -15.26 -27.07 33.45
N ASP A 46 -14.95 -26.08 34.27
CA ASP A 46 -14.46 -24.78 33.79
C ASP A 46 -13.06 -24.89 33.17
N GLU A 47 -12.18 -25.71 33.73
CA GLU A 47 -10.85 -25.98 33.15
C GLU A 47 -10.98 -26.70 31.79
N LEU A 48 -11.84 -27.72 31.70
CA LEU A 48 -12.13 -28.42 30.44
C LEU A 48 -12.77 -27.48 29.40
N PHE A 49 -13.70 -26.61 29.83
CA PHE A 49 -14.33 -25.63 28.95
C PHE A 49 -13.30 -24.61 28.42
N GLY A 50 -12.42 -24.12 29.28
CA GLY A 50 -11.34 -23.24 28.88
C GLY A 50 -10.38 -23.88 27.86
N ILE A 51 -9.98 -25.14 28.09
CA ILE A 51 -9.17 -25.91 27.13
C ILE A 51 -9.94 -26.11 25.82
N ALA A 52 -11.22 -26.49 25.88
CA ALA A 52 -12.05 -26.70 24.71
C ALA A 52 -12.15 -25.46 23.82
N THR A 53 -12.41 -24.28 24.40
CA THR A 53 -12.50 -23.01 23.64
C THR A 53 -11.19 -22.63 22.95
N ASN A 54 -10.04 -23.07 23.47
CA ASN A 54 -8.75 -22.91 22.82
C ASN A 54 -8.55 -23.97 21.72
N LEU A 55 -8.88 -25.23 21.97
CA LEU A 55 -8.68 -26.34 21.03
C LEU A 55 -9.59 -26.28 19.78
N ILE A 56 -10.79 -25.73 19.88
CA ILE A 56 -11.66 -25.54 18.70
C ILE A 56 -11.04 -24.62 17.64
N GLN A 57 -10.05 -23.79 18.00
CA GLN A 57 -9.31 -22.93 17.06
C GLN A 57 -8.17 -23.68 16.35
N VAL A 58 -7.88 -24.91 16.77
CA VAL A 58 -6.78 -25.72 16.23
C VAL A 58 -7.34 -26.77 15.27
N GLU A 59 -6.71 -26.92 14.11
CA GLU A 59 -7.01 -28.00 13.18
C GLU A 59 -6.85 -29.36 13.92
N THR A 60 -7.84 -30.23 13.85
CA THR A 60 -7.92 -31.48 14.63
C THR A 60 -8.04 -31.32 16.15
N GLY A 61 -8.09 -30.10 16.72
CA GLY A 61 -8.13 -29.86 18.15
C GLY A 61 -9.36 -30.44 18.84
N THR A 62 -10.53 -30.37 18.20
CA THR A 62 -11.78 -31.01 18.67
C THR A 62 -11.62 -32.53 18.77
N LYS A 63 -11.03 -33.15 17.73
CA LYS A 63 -10.73 -34.58 17.70
C LYS A 63 -9.74 -34.95 18.83
N TYR A 64 -8.66 -34.20 18.94
CA TYR A 64 -7.65 -34.39 20.01
C TYR A 64 -8.25 -34.29 21.41
N PHE A 65 -9.15 -33.32 21.64
CA PHE A 65 -9.84 -33.18 22.93
C PHE A 65 -10.64 -34.43 23.29
N MET A 66 -11.39 -34.98 22.35
CA MET A 66 -12.18 -36.19 22.56
C MET A 66 -11.31 -37.42 22.74
N GLU A 67 -10.27 -37.59 21.92
CA GLU A 67 -9.31 -38.71 22.04
C GLU A 67 -8.66 -38.74 23.44
N LYS A 68 -8.18 -37.60 23.96
CA LYS A 68 -7.56 -37.52 25.28
C LYS A 68 -8.53 -37.87 26.42
N ARG A 69 -9.79 -37.51 26.29
CA ARG A 69 -10.81 -37.89 27.25
C ARG A 69 -11.08 -39.41 27.26
N LEU A 70 -11.02 -40.06 26.12
CA LEU A 70 -11.19 -41.52 26.01
C LEU A 70 -9.94 -42.28 26.44
N GLU A 71 -8.75 -41.69 26.26
CA GLU A 71 -7.47 -42.30 26.66
C GLU A 71 -7.34 -42.49 28.20
N TYR A 72 -7.99 -41.63 28.98
CA TYR A 72 -7.93 -41.66 30.44
C TYR A 72 -9.30 -41.89 31.08
N PRO A 73 -9.92 -43.10 30.94
CA PRO A 73 -11.29 -43.38 31.40
C PRO A 73 -11.46 -43.31 32.90
N ASN A 74 -10.40 -43.57 33.69
CA ASN A 74 -10.43 -43.45 35.15
C ASN A 74 -10.49 -41.98 35.63
N ILE A 75 -10.01 -41.04 34.82
CA ILE A 75 -9.98 -39.63 35.13
C ILE A 75 -11.15 -38.92 34.41
N TYR A 76 -11.45 -39.34 33.20
CA TYR A 76 -12.55 -38.85 32.37
C TYR A 76 -13.49 -40.03 32.06
N PRO A 77 -14.37 -40.46 33.02
CA PRO A 77 -15.21 -41.63 32.83
C PRO A 77 -16.08 -41.52 31.60
N ASP A 78 -16.21 -42.66 30.91
CA ASP A 78 -17.09 -42.82 29.74
C ASP A 78 -18.53 -42.92 30.22
N ASP A 79 -19.19 -41.80 30.26
CA ASP A 79 -20.60 -41.70 30.67
C ASP A 79 -21.35 -40.76 29.69
N ALA A 80 -22.62 -40.57 29.94
CA ALA A 80 -23.47 -39.64 29.15
C ALA A 80 -22.93 -38.20 29.02
N LYS A 81 -21.80 -37.89 29.69
CA LYS A 81 -21.13 -36.60 29.58
C LYS A 81 -20.28 -36.48 28.29
N ASN A 82 -19.85 -37.61 27.71
CA ASN A 82 -19.06 -37.55 26.45
C ASN A 82 -19.91 -37.09 25.30
N GLU A 83 -21.18 -37.57 25.17
CA GLU A 83 -22.12 -37.07 24.18
C GLU A 83 -22.39 -35.56 24.37
N LYS A 84 -22.44 -35.11 25.63
CA LYS A 84 -22.57 -33.67 25.94
C LYS A 84 -21.37 -32.85 25.47
N TRP A 85 -20.16 -33.39 25.57
CA TRP A 85 -18.97 -32.66 25.12
C TRP A 85 -18.87 -32.58 23.59
N GLU A 86 -19.25 -33.61 22.84
CA GLU A 86 -19.36 -33.52 21.37
C GLU A 86 -20.36 -32.43 20.97
N ALA A 87 -21.53 -32.43 21.62
CA ALA A 87 -22.53 -31.38 21.38
C ALA A 87 -22.02 -29.99 21.77
N HIS A 88 -21.31 -29.88 22.92
CA HIS A 88 -20.72 -28.61 23.37
C HIS A 88 -19.66 -28.11 22.40
N LEU A 89 -18.74 -28.96 21.94
CA LEU A 89 -17.70 -28.61 20.99
C LEU A 89 -18.29 -28.15 19.66
N SER A 90 -19.26 -28.93 19.15
CA SER A 90 -20.00 -28.57 17.92
C SER A 90 -20.73 -27.22 18.07
N TYR A 91 -21.38 -27.00 19.21
CA TYR A 91 -22.04 -25.72 19.50
C TYR A 91 -21.05 -24.56 19.58
N MET A 92 -19.90 -24.73 20.24
CA MET A 92 -18.86 -23.72 20.33
C MET A 92 -18.28 -23.37 18.95
N GLU A 93 -18.03 -24.36 18.08
CA GLU A 93 -17.57 -24.17 16.72
C GLU A 93 -18.59 -23.42 15.86
N GLN A 94 -19.88 -23.84 15.92
CA GLN A 94 -20.97 -23.21 15.17
C GLN A 94 -21.22 -21.75 15.58
N ASN A 95 -20.99 -21.42 16.85
CA ASN A 95 -21.19 -20.08 17.40
C ASN A 95 -19.89 -19.27 17.49
N ASN A 96 -18.80 -19.74 16.87
CA ASN A 96 -17.50 -19.05 16.84
C ASN A 96 -17.03 -18.57 18.22
N TYR A 97 -16.99 -19.48 19.21
CA TYR A 97 -16.51 -19.13 20.55
C TYR A 97 -15.05 -18.68 20.50
N TYR A 98 -14.76 -17.56 21.16
CA TYR A 98 -13.38 -17.09 21.32
C TYR A 98 -12.63 -17.90 22.37
N PRO A 99 -11.29 -18.07 22.22
CA PRO A 99 -10.44 -18.69 23.24
C PRO A 99 -10.62 -18.00 24.59
N GLN A 100 -10.96 -18.75 25.60
CA GLN A 100 -11.13 -18.23 26.94
C GLN A 100 -9.77 -17.83 27.53
N SER A 101 -9.75 -16.72 28.25
CA SER A 101 -8.55 -16.22 28.92
C SER A 101 -8.22 -17.05 30.19
N CYS A 102 -6.94 -17.34 30.41
CA CYS A 102 -6.46 -18.22 31.49
C CYS A 102 -6.83 -17.74 32.89
N ASP A 103 -6.92 -16.44 33.13
CA ASP A 103 -7.35 -15.84 34.40
C ASP A 103 -8.76 -16.26 34.83
N LYS A 104 -9.56 -16.79 33.94
CA LYS A 104 -10.96 -17.19 34.21
C LYS A 104 -11.12 -18.63 34.65
N TYR A 105 -10.13 -19.50 34.38
CA TYR A 105 -10.30 -20.93 34.61
C TYR A 105 -9.02 -21.70 35.02
N CYS A 106 -7.84 -21.14 34.74
CA CYS A 106 -6.59 -21.85 34.96
C CYS A 106 -6.08 -21.64 36.39
N PRO A 107 -5.87 -22.70 37.19
CA PRO A 107 -5.34 -22.56 38.55
C PRO A 107 -3.88 -22.10 38.57
N TYR A 108 -3.19 -22.19 37.44
CA TYR A 108 -1.78 -21.83 37.32
C TYR A 108 -1.57 -20.46 36.68
N HIS A 109 -2.62 -19.65 36.52
CA HIS A 109 -2.56 -18.42 35.72
C HIS A 109 -1.57 -17.37 36.27
N GLU A 110 -1.38 -17.33 37.59
CA GLU A 110 -0.42 -16.42 38.25
C GLU A 110 1.04 -16.84 38.08
N GLU A 111 1.28 -18.16 37.91
CA GLU A 111 2.62 -18.74 37.75
C GLU A 111 3.06 -18.84 36.29
N CYS A 112 2.14 -18.59 35.33
CA CYS A 112 2.39 -18.81 33.93
C CYS A 112 3.20 -17.68 33.28
N THR A 113 4.15 -18.08 32.45
CA THR A 113 4.96 -17.14 31.65
C THR A 113 4.29 -16.69 30.35
N HIS A 114 3.19 -17.34 29.92
CA HIS A 114 2.43 -16.97 28.75
C HIS A 114 1.29 -15.99 29.04
N CYS A 115 0.95 -15.14 28.09
CA CYS A 115 -0.08 -14.12 28.26
C CYS A 115 -1.44 -14.56 27.68
N LYS A 116 -2.54 -14.18 28.34
CA LYS A 116 -3.94 -14.29 27.88
C LYS A 116 -4.55 -15.70 27.89
N ASN A 117 -4.14 -16.64 27.02
CA ASN A 117 -4.77 -17.95 26.86
C ASN A 117 -3.75 -19.03 26.43
N ILE A 118 -4.18 -20.30 26.36
CA ILE A 118 -3.29 -21.42 26.00
C ILE A 118 -2.68 -21.25 24.62
N LEU A 119 -3.41 -20.67 23.65
CA LEU A 119 -2.90 -20.46 22.32
C LEU A 119 -1.71 -19.50 22.28
N SER A 120 -1.54 -18.66 23.31
CA SER A 120 -0.36 -17.79 23.41
C SER A 120 0.94 -18.56 23.74
N THR A 121 0.86 -19.84 24.13
CA THR A 121 2.04 -20.73 24.27
C THR A 121 2.52 -21.22 22.93
N ILE A 122 1.65 -21.18 21.92
CA ILE A 122 2.01 -21.53 20.58
C ILE A 122 2.98 -20.45 20.11
N HIS A 123 4.26 -20.72 20.30
CA HIS A 123 5.23 -20.09 19.43
C HIS A 123 4.94 -20.66 18.04
N THR A 124 4.09 -19.99 17.28
CA THR A 124 4.24 -20.07 15.86
C THR A 124 5.71 -19.73 15.65
N LYS A 125 6.59 -20.74 15.46
CA LYS A 125 7.77 -20.54 14.64
C LYS A 125 7.17 -19.98 13.38
N ARG A 126 7.13 -18.65 13.27
CA ARG A 126 6.94 -18.01 11.98
C ARG A 126 8.00 -18.71 11.16
N ARG A 127 7.55 -19.50 10.18
CA ARG A 127 8.48 -20.29 9.41
C ARG A 127 9.51 -19.30 8.97
N SER A 128 10.72 -19.51 9.45
CA SER A 128 11.87 -18.72 9.04
C SER A 128 11.75 -18.60 7.55
N MET A 129 11.84 -17.40 7.04
CA MET A 129 11.82 -17.13 5.61
C MET A 129 12.87 -18.05 4.97
N GLU A 130 12.40 -19.03 4.19
CA GLU A 130 13.25 -20.10 3.63
C GLU A 130 13.69 -19.67 2.24
N LYS A 131 15.00 -19.63 2.01
CA LYS A 131 15.53 -19.37 0.67
C LYS A 131 15.17 -20.55 -0.25
N ILE A 132 14.62 -20.25 -1.42
CA ILE A 132 14.26 -21.27 -2.41
C ILE A 132 15.54 -21.85 -2.99
N ALA A 133 15.67 -23.19 -2.94
CA ALA A 133 16.83 -23.88 -3.48
C ALA A 133 16.96 -23.61 -4.99
N GLY A 134 18.17 -23.28 -5.42
CA GLY A 134 18.45 -22.98 -6.84
C GLY A 134 18.09 -21.57 -7.31
N TYR A 135 17.52 -20.73 -6.45
CA TYR A 135 17.31 -19.33 -6.81
C TYR A 135 18.63 -18.55 -6.75
N HIS A 136 19.02 -17.98 -7.88
CA HIS A 136 20.20 -17.15 -8.05
C HIS A 136 19.84 -15.91 -8.86
N GLU A 137 20.26 -14.76 -8.39
CA GLU A 137 20.23 -13.52 -9.16
C GLU A 137 21.57 -13.35 -9.87
N THR A 138 21.52 -12.88 -11.09
CA THR A 138 22.73 -12.56 -11.86
C THR A 138 22.99 -11.06 -11.72
N PHE A 139 24.21 -10.74 -11.31
CA PHE A 139 24.64 -9.36 -11.18
C PHE A 139 25.73 -9.04 -12.20
N TYR A 140 25.74 -7.81 -12.64
CA TYR A 140 26.68 -7.23 -13.59
C TYR A 140 27.47 -6.11 -12.93
N SER A 141 28.49 -5.58 -13.61
CA SER A 141 29.17 -4.40 -13.11
C SER A 141 28.25 -3.17 -13.10
N MET A 142 28.62 -2.15 -12.33
CA MET A 142 27.88 -0.90 -12.29
C MET A 142 27.85 -0.22 -13.67
N GLU A 143 28.94 -0.29 -14.40
CA GLU A 143 29.12 0.25 -15.73
C GLU A 143 28.17 -0.44 -16.72
N GLU A 144 28.20 -1.77 -16.77
CA GLU A 144 27.31 -2.55 -17.65
C GLU A 144 25.83 -2.31 -17.38
N MET A 145 25.45 -2.17 -16.11
CA MET A 145 24.09 -1.84 -15.74
C MET A 145 23.71 -0.42 -16.19
N GLN A 146 24.58 0.56 -16.02
CA GLN A 146 24.32 1.95 -16.42
C GLN A 146 24.22 2.11 -17.94
N GLU A 147 25.10 1.43 -18.68
CA GLU A 147 25.04 1.35 -20.14
C GLU A 147 23.72 0.73 -20.59
N ASP A 148 23.31 -0.38 -19.99
CA ASP A 148 22.06 -1.07 -20.31
C ASP A 148 20.83 -0.19 -20.05
N VAL A 149 20.83 0.59 -18.97
CA VAL A 149 19.76 1.58 -18.68
C VAL A 149 19.70 2.66 -19.75
N TYR A 150 20.84 3.20 -20.14
CA TYR A 150 20.93 4.21 -21.19
C TYR A 150 20.46 3.66 -22.55
N ASP A 151 20.95 2.48 -22.92
CA ASP A 151 20.59 1.79 -24.16
C ASP A 151 19.10 1.45 -24.23
N ALA A 152 18.52 1.00 -23.09
CA ALA A 152 17.09 0.72 -23.00
C ALA A 152 16.25 1.99 -23.27
N ILE A 153 16.59 3.12 -22.63
CA ILE A 153 15.91 4.40 -22.81
C ILE A 153 16.10 4.90 -24.26
N SER A 154 17.30 4.79 -24.80
CA SER A 154 17.63 5.22 -26.16
C SER A 154 16.91 4.35 -27.23
N ARG A 155 16.82 3.04 -27.02
CA ARG A 155 16.01 2.13 -27.85
C ARG A 155 14.54 2.49 -27.78
N ALA A 156 14.00 2.68 -26.59
CA ALA A 156 12.62 3.09 -26.39
C ALA A 156 12.33 4.43 -27.09
N PHE A 157 13.24 5.41 -27.02
CA PHE A 157 13.10 6.69 -27.72
C PHE A 157 13.00 6.53 -29.25
N ARG A 158 13.83 5.65 -29.83
CA ARG A 158 13.83 5.41 -31.28
C ARG A 158 12.73 4.48 -31.76
N ALA A 159 12.25 3.60 -30.90
CA ALA A 159 11.23 2.61 -31.22
C ALA A 159 9.88 3.23 -31.60
N ARG A 160 9.10 2.50 -32.36
CA ARG A 160 7.72 2.84 -32.79
C ARG A 160 6.83 1.60 -32.63
N GLY A 161 5.53 1.80 -32.63
CA GLY A 161 4.55 0.71 -32.66
C GLY A 161 3.94 0.32 -31.30
N LYS A 162 4.48 0.84 -30.19
CA LYS A 162 3.86 0.70 -28.87
C LYS A 162 3.60 2.08 -28.27
N LYS A 163 2.56 2.17 -27.45
CA LYS A 163 2.24 3.42 -26.75
C LYS A 163 3.08 3.60 -25.50
N PHE A 164 3.37 2.52 -24.77
CA PHE A 164 4.14 2.56 -23.55
C PHE A 164 5.39 1.67 -23.65
N TYR A 165 6.55 2.28 -23.46
CA TYR A 165 7.84 1.61 -23.30
C TYR A 165 8.21 1.67 -21.82
N ILE A 166 8.23 0.51 -21.15
CA ILE A 166 8.40 0.43 -19.70
C ILE A 166 9.76 -0.18 -19.41
N ILE A 167 10.59 0.59 -18.72
CA ILE A 167 11.96 0.20 -18.40
C ILE A 167 12.08 0.04 -16.88
N LYS A 168 12.28 -1.21 -16.44
CA LYS A 168 12.53 -1.51 -15.04
C LYS A 168 14.02 -1.46 -14.74
N ALA A 169 14.44 -0.50 -13.94
CA ALA A 169 15.84 -0.30 -13.57
C ALA A 169 15.97 0.02 -12.08
N MET A 170 16.93 -0.60 -11.40
CA MET A 170 17.13 -0.49 -9.94
C MET A 170 17.18 0.95 -9.43
N THR A 171 16.81 1.14 -8.16
CA THR A 171 17.00 2.42 -7.49
C THR A 171 18.50 2.76 -7.40
N GLY A 172 18.88 3.94 -7.89
CA GLY A 172 20.30 4.34 -7.93
C GLY A 172 21.03 3.96 -9.22
N ALA A 173 20.41 3.22 -10.16
CA ALA A 173 21.01 2.79 -11.43
C ALA A 173 21.40 3.94 -12.39
N GLY A 174 21.02 5.18 -12.09
CA GLY A 174 21.36 6.33 -12.95
C GLY A 174 20.26 6.73 -13.92
N LYS A 175 19.01 6.24 -13.76
CA LYS A 175 17.85 6.56 -14.61
C LYS A 175 17.79 8.02 -15.04
N SER A 176 17.82 8.93 -14.06
CA SER A 176 17.73 10.37 -14.34
C SER A 176 18.93 10.92 -15.11
N HIS A 177 20.10 10.35 -14.91
CA HIS A 177 21.30 10.70 -15.67
C HIS A 177 21.16 10.24 -17.13
N SER A 178 20.67 9.03 -17.32
CA SER A 178 20.50 8.45 -18.67
C SER A 178 19.52 9.26 -19.53
N TYR A 179 18.35 9.64 -19.03
CA TYR A 179 17.43 10.43 -19.86
C TYR A 179 17.88 11.90 -20.04
N ILE A 180 18.63 12.47 -19.09
CA ILE A 180 19.25 13.81 -19.27
C ILE A 180 20.34 13.75 -20.34
N ASN A 181 21.17 12.71 -20.36
CA ASN A 181 22.15 12.51 -21.44
C ASN A 181 21.47 12.32 -22.79
N LEU A 182 20.35 11.58 -22.84
CA LEU A 182 19.55 11.45 -24.05
C LEU A 182 19.06 12.82 -24.56
N MET A 183 18.56 13.69 -23.67
CA MET A 183 18.17 15.06 -24.02
C MET A 183 19.32 15.88 -24.59
N GLN A 184 20.54 15.64 -24.13
CA GLN A 184 21.75 16.34 -24.63
C GLN A 184 22.17 15.80 -25.99
N GLU A 185 22.11 14.48 -26.19
CA GLU A 185 22.45 13.84 -27.47
C GLU A 185 21.45 14.21 -28.58
N TYR A 186 20.17 14.29 -28.24
CA TYR A 186 19.09 14.64 -29.16
C TYR A 186 18.60 16.06 -28.90
N SER A 187 19.52 17.04 -29.00
CA SER A 187 19.25 18.45 -28.67
C SER A 187 18.16 19.11 -29.51
N ASP A 188 17.89 18.60 -30.70
CA ASP A 188 16.83 19.07 -31.60
C ASP A 188 15.46 18.49 -31.26
N SER A 189 15.39 17.50 -30.35
CA SER A 189 14.14 16.87 -29.94
C SER A 189 13.54 17.53 -28.70
N ARG A 190 12.23 17.58 -28.65
CA ARG A 190 11.46 18.15 -27.53
C ARG A 190 11.02 17.04 -26.57
N PHE A 191 11.55 17.09 -25.36
CA PHE A 191 11.24 16.13 -24.30
C PHE A 191 10.31 16.72 -23.25
N LEU A 192 9.29 15.96 -22.86
CA LEU A 192 8.51 16.20 -21.65
C LEU A 192 8.93 15.19 -20.58
N ILE A 193 9.55 15.67 -19.50
CA ILE A 193 9.95 14.82 -18.37
C ILE A 193 8.95 14.98 -17.24
N ALA A 194 8.25 13.92 -16.87
CA ALA A 194 7.30 13.90 -15.77
C ALA A 194 7.89 13.15 -14.55
N VAL A 195 7.88 13.80 -13.39
CA VAL A 195 8.44 13.27 -12.14
C VAL A 195 7.40 13.29 -11.01
N PRO A 196 7.51 12.46 -9.95
CA PRO A 196 6.47 12.37 -8.92
C PRO A 196 6.31 13.66 -8.09
N THR A 197 7.38 14.40 -7.80
CA THR A 197 7.34 15.53 -6.86
C THR A 197 7.92 16.84 -7.40
N ASN A 198 7.50 17.97 -6.82
CA ASN A 198 8.06 19.28 -7.14
C ASN A 198 9.54 19.40 -6.73
N LEU A 199 9.98 18.67 -5.69
CA LEU A 199 11.36 18.65 -5.25
C LEU A 199 12.23 18.02 -6.33
N LEU A 200 11.91 16.81 -6.77
CA LEU A 200 12.63 16.11 -7.85
C LEU A 200 12.60 16.90 -9.16
N LYS A 201 11.44 17.53 -9.49
CA LYS A 201 11.35 18.46 -10.63
C LYS A 201 12.40 19.58 -10.57
N GLY A 202 12.62 20.13 -9.37
CA GLY A 202 13.63 21.14 -9.14
C GLY A 202 15.05 20.63 -9.33
N GLU A 203 15.36 19.43 -8.87
CA GLU A 203 16.67 18.77 -8.99
C GLU A 203 17.00 18.45 -10.45
N ILE A 204 16.05 17.82 -11.17
CA ILE A 204 16.25 17.49 -12.60
C ILE A 204 16.43 18.76 -13.43
N PHE A 205 15.62 19.79 -13.16
CA PHE A 205 15.77 21.09 -13.83
C PHE A 205 17.15 21.70 -13.62
N LYS A 206 17.68 21.64 -12.38
CA LYS A 206 19.02 22.17 -12.07
C LYS A 206 20.10 21.40 -12.83
N LYS A 207 20.06 20.06 -12.80
CA LYS A 207 21.00 19.19 -13.53
C LYS A 207 20.98 19.44 -15.04
N ALA A 208 19.79 19.52 -15.65
CA ALA A 208 19.67 19.80 -17.07
C ALA A 208 20.28 21.17 -17.44
N LYS A 209 20.06 22.20 -16.61
CA LYS A 209 20.67 23.52 -16.81
C LYS A 209 22.19 23.53 -16.66
N GLU A 210 22.73 22.77 -15.70
CA GLU A 210 24.19 22.61 -15.51
C GLU A 210 24.87 21.98 -16.72
N LEU A 211 24.16 21.13 -17.47
CA LEU A 211 24.61 20.53 -18.73
C LEU A 211 24.32 21.39 -19.98
N GLY A 212 23.81 22.60 -19.80
CA GLY A 212 23.53 23.53 -20.88
C GLY A 212 22.26 23.24 -21.67
N ILE A 213 21.42 22.32 -21.22
CA ILE A 213 20.18 21.96 -21.91
C ILE A 213 19.16 23.09 -21.76
N GLU A 214 18.56 23.51 -22.89
CA GLU A 214 17.46 24.46 -22.88
C GLU A 214 16.17 23.80 -22.38
N VAL A 215 15.75 24.13 -21.17
CA VAL A 215 14.62 23.49 -20.51
C VAL A 215 13.84 24.47 -19.63
N MET A 216 12.53 24.33 -19.61
CA MET A 216 11.64 25.00 -18.66
C MET A 216 11.00 23.98 -17.70
N LYS A 217 10.54 24.47 -16.56
CA LYS A 217 9.74 23.67 -15.64
C LYS A 217 8.37 24.27 -15.42
N THR A 218 7.36 23.41 -15.33
CA THR A 218 6.00 23.84 -15.03
C THR A 218 5.94 24.58 -13.68
N PRO A 219 5.28 25.75 -13.60
CA PRO A 219 5.11 26.45 -12.34
C PRO A 219 4.19 25.67 -11.39
N SER A 220 4.40 25.80 -10.09
CA SER A 220 3.62 25.13 -9.05
C SER A 220 3.06 26.14 -8.05
N LEU A 221 1.74 26.13 -7.85
CA LEU A 221 1.08 26.90 -6.80
C LEU A 221 1.44 26.36 -5.42
N GLU A 222 1.54 25.04 -5.26
CA GLU A 222 1.94 24.39 -4.01
C GLU A 222 3.34 24.86 -3.54
N ALA A 223 4.28 25.05 -4.47
CA ALA A 223 5.63 25.54 -4.15
C ALA A 223 5.65 26.99 -3.63
N ILE A 224 4.58 27.74 -3.78
CA ILE A 224 4.45 29.13 -3.35
C ILE A 224 3.33 29.36 -2.34
N LYS A 225 2.70 28.30 -1.85
CA LYS A 225 1.48 28.34 -1.02
C LYS A 225 1.61 29.27 0.20
N ASP A 226 2.76 29.20 0.89
CA ASP A 226 3.02 30.00 2.10
C ASP A 226 3.12 31.51 1.85
N ARG A 227 3.23 31.91 0.57
CA ARG A 227 3.26 33.33 0.13
C ARG A 227 1.94 33.79 -0.46
N ILE A 228 0.98 32.88 -0.64
CA ILE A 228 -0.38 33.19 -1.11
C ILE A 228 -1.24 33.56 0.11
N PRO A 229 -2.06 34.63 0.03
CA PRO A 229 -3.02 34.94 1.10
C PRO A 229 -3.89 33.71 1.44
N PRO A 230 -4.10 33.39 2.74
CA PRO A 230 -4.76 32.16 3.16
C PRO A 230 -6.18 31.97 2.62
N ASP A 231 -6.94 33.03 2.46
CA ASP A 231 -8.29 33.03 1.90
C ASP A 231 -8.29 32.63 0.41
N ILE A 232 -7.35 33.19 -0.37
CA ILE A 232 -7.16 32.85 -1.78
C ILE A 232 -6.68 31.41 -1.92
N TRP A 233 -5.72 31.00 -1.08
CA TRP A 233 -5.22 29.62 -1.10
C TRP A 233 -6.32 28.61 -0.79
N LYS A 234 -7.11 28.85 0.25
CA LYS A 234 -8.26 28.03 0.61
C LYS A 234 -9.27 27.90 -0.53
N ARG A 235 -9.50 28.99 -1.27
CA ARG A 235 -10.40 28.97 -2.44
C ARG A 235 -9.82 28.16 -3.59
N ILE A 236 -8.51 28.28 -3.86
CA ILE A 236 -7.80 27.49 -4.87
C ILE A 236 -7.85 26.00 -4.51
N GLN A 237 -7.55 25.63 -3.26
CA GLN A 237 -7.64 24.25 -2.79
C GLN A 237 -9.04 23.66 -3.00
N ARG A 238 -10.06 24.45 -2.67
CA ARG A 238 -11.45 24.04 -2.86
C ARG A 238 -11.79 23.77 -4.32
N MET A 239 -11.32 24.59 -5.27
CA MET A 239 -11.52 24.34 -6.70
C MET A 239 -10.88 23.01 -7.14
N TYR A 240 -9.69 22.67 -6.64
CA TYR A 240 -9.07 21.36 -6.91
C TYR A 240 -9.87 20.22 -6.29
N GLN A 241 -10.36 20.38 -5.05
CA GLN A 241 -11.20 19.37 -4.37
C GLN A 241 -12.53 19.13 -5.09
N GLU A 242 -13.11 20.19 -5.67
CA GLU A 242 -14.34 20.13 -6.45
C GLU A 242 -14.15 19.59 -7.88
N GLY A 243 -12.90 19.22 -8.28
CA GLY A 243 -12.57 18.75 -9.64
C GLY A 243 -12.69 19.84 -10.71
N ARG A 244 -12.52 21.10 -10.33
CA ARG A 244 -12.63 22.28 -11.19
C ARG A 244 -11.30 23.06 -11.36
N PRO A 245 -10.19 22.38 -11.70
CA PRO A 245 -8.89 23.04 -11.80
C PRO A 245 -8.86 24.15 -12.88
N TYR A 246 -9.71 24.06 -13.88
CA TYR A 246 -9.85 25.06 -14.96
C TYR A 246 -10.31 26.43 -14.44
N LEU A 247 -10.99 26.51 -13.30
CA LEU A 247 -11.42 27.78 -12.69
C LEU A 247 -10.29 28.50 -11.94
N VAL A 248 -9.19 27.81 -11.62
CA VAL A 248 -8.11 28.36 -10.79
C VAL A 248 -7.43 29.57 -11.46
N HIS A 249 -7.08 29.46 -12.71
CA HIS A 249 -6.37 30.54 -13.41
C HIS A 249 -7.25 31.77 -13.65
N PRO A 250 -8.51 31.65 -14.13
CA PRO A 250 -9.44 32.79 -14.19
C PRO A 250 -9.67 33.46 -12.83
N TYR A 251 -9.75 32.66 -11.77
CA TYR A 251 -9.87 33.19 -10.40
C TYR A 251 -8.64 33.98 -10.00
N ILE A 252 -7.43 33.46 -10.21
CA ILE A 252 -6.16 34.17 -9.92
C ILE A 252 -6.09 35.48 -10.70
N GLN A 253 -6.43 35.48 -12.00
CA GLN A 253 -6.47 36.71 -12.80
C GLN A 253 -7.42 37.76 -12.19
N LYS A 254 -8.64 37.34 -11.82
CA LYS A 254 -9.62 38.20 -11.17
C LYS A 254 -9.11 38.77 -9.84
N GLU A 255 -8.41 37.99 -9.02
CA GLU A 255 -7.85 38.49 -7.75
C GLU A 255 -6.70 39.47 -8.00
N LEU A 256 -5.86 39.25 -9.03
CA LEU A 256 -4.79 40.16 -9.42
C LEU A 256 -5.28 41.52 -9.96
N THR A 257 -6.52 41.60 -10.47
CA THR A 257 -7.12 42.91 -10.83
C THR A 257 -7.55 43.73 -9.62
N LYS A 258 -7.83 43.07 -8.49
CA LYS A 258 -8.25 43.72 -7.24
C LYS A 258 -7.09 44.18 -6.37
N LYS A 259 -6.04 43.36 -6.32
CA LYS A 259 -4.90 43.53 -5.44
C LYS A 259 -3.63 42.97 -6.07
N GLU A 260 -2.52 43.68 -5.92
CA GLU A 260 -1.21 43.18 -6.30
C GLU A 260 -0.78 42.05 -5.37
N ILE A 261 -0.51 40.86 -5.95
CA ILE A 261 -0.02 39.68 -5.24
C ILE A 261 1.20 39.18 -6.02
N PRO A 262 2.41 39.62 -5.67
CA PRO A 262 3.62 39.42 -6.50
C PRO A 262 3.92 37.94 -6.81
N CYS A 263 3.68 37.03 -5.87
CA CYS A 263 3.90 35.60 -6.07
C CYS A 263 2.96 35.01 -7.11
N LEU A 264 1.69 35.40 -7.14
CA LEU A 264 0.70 34.94 -8.13
C LEU A 264 0.92 35.60 -9.50
N ARG A 265 1.28 36.89 -9.56
CA ARG A 265 1.66 37.54 -10.81
C ARG A 265 2.86 36.81 -11.46
N LYS A 266 3.92 36.58 -10.69
CA LYS A 266 5.10 35.84 -11.17
C LYS A 266 4.78 34.39 -11.60
N TYR A 267 3.81 33.76 -10.93
CA TYR A 267 3.31 32.45 -11.33
C TYR A 267 2.62 32.52 -12.71
N MET A 268 1.71 33.47 -12.91
CA MET A 268 1.00 33.66 -14.19
C MET A 268 1.97 34.01 -15.33
N GLU A 269 2.95 34.89 -15.10
CA GLU A 269 3.98 35.19 -16.09
C GLU A 269 4.78 33.97 -16.52
N LYS A 270 5.17 33.13 -15.56
CA LYS A 270 5.87 31.87 -15.85
C LYS A 270 5.00 30.90 -16.67
N ARG A 271 3.72 30.87 -16.37
CA ARG A 271 2.75 30.05 -17.11
C ARG A 271 2.60 30.52 -18.54
N GLU A 272 2.47 31.82 -18.77
CA GLU A 272 2.38 32.36 -20.15
C GLU A 272 3.67 32.16 -20.94
N ARG A 273 4.83 32.29 -20.30
CA ARG A 273 6.13 31.95 -20.93
C ARG A 273 6.21 30.48 -21.31
N LEU A 274 5.67 29.57 -20.45
CA LEU A 274 5.66 28.13 -20.73
C LEU A 274 4.77 27.77 -21.91
N LYS A 275 3.65 28.47 -22.11
CA LYS A 275 2.78 28.27 -23.28
C LYS A 275 3.46 28.62 -24.60
N ALA A 276 4.30 29.67 -24.57
CA ALA A 276 5.05 30.12 -25.75
C ALA A 276 6.40 29.40 -25.88
N TRP A 277 6.70 28.44 -24.99
CA TRP A 277 7.98 27.74 -24.97
C TRP A 277 7.99 26.57 -25.94
N ASP A 278 9.02 26.52 -26.77
CA ASP A 278 9.21 25.54 -27.84
C ASP A 278 10.40 24.59 -27.58
N GLY A 279 10.69 24.26 -26.35
CA GLY A 279 11.77 23.37 -25.96
C GLY A 279 11.34 22.32 -24.95
N CYS A 280 12.33 21.67 -24.36
CA CYS A 280 12.08 20.64 -23.35
C CYS A 280 11.38 21.18 -22.10
N VAL A 281 10.52 20.35 -21.49
CA VAL A 281 9.76 20.70 -20.29
C VAL A 281 9.90 19.64 -19.21
N ILE A 282 10.10 20.08 -17.97
CA ILE A 282 10.04 19.20 -16.80
C ILE A 282 8.79 19.51 -16.00
N THR A 283 8.00 18.48 -15.70
CA THR A 283 6.70 18.59 -15.04
C THR A 283 6.54 17.58 -13.91
N THR A 284 5.35 17.55 -13.29
CA THR A 284 4.99 16.48 -12.33
C THR A 284 4.00 15.51 -12.96
N HIS A 285 3.91 14.27 -12.44
CA HIS A 285 2.92 13.28 -12.87
C HIS A 285 1.51 13.85 -12.89
N ARG A 286 1.10 14.57 -11.83
CA ARG A 286 -0.23 15.19 -11.75
C ARG A 286 -0.47 16.23 -12.82
N TYR A 287 0.56 16.99 -13.19
CA TYR A 287 0.43 17.96 -14.27
C TYR A 287 0.37 17.27 -15.63
N LEU A 288 1.19 16.22 -15.86
CA LEU A 288 1.13 15.38 -17.07
C LEU A 288 -0.29 14.83 -17.26
N LEU A 289 -0.89 14.22 -16.23
CA LEU A 289 -2.25 13.66 -16.27
C LEU A 289 -3.36 14.72 -16.46
N SER A 290 -3.04 16.00 -16.41
CA SER A 290 -3.96 17.12 -16.67
C SER A 290 -3.73 17.81 -18.02
N MET A 291 -2.77 17.34 -18.82
CA MET A 291 -2.48 17.89 -20.15
C MET A 291 -3.39 17.27 -21.19
N ASP A 292 -3.84 18.08 -22.13
CA ASP A 292 -4.57 17.64 -23.30
C ASP A 292 -3.64 17.05 -24.38
N GLN A 293 -4.22 16.34 -25.33
CA GLN A 293 -3.49 15.69 -26.41
C GLN A 293 -2.73 16.72 -27.25
N GLU A 294 -3.35 17.84 -27.62
CA GLU A 294 -2.73 18.88 -28.48
C GLU A 294 -1.40 19.35 -27.88
N ARG A 295 -1.34 19.52 -26.55
CA ARG A 295 -0.12 19.93 -25.86
C ARG A 295 0.91 18.79 -25.75
N LEU A 296 0.46 17.55 -25.62
CA LEU A 296 1.37 16.38 -25.53
C LEU A 296 1.98 16.06 -26.90
N ASP A 297 1.25 16.26 -27.98
CA ASP A 297 1.70 16.01 -29.36
C ASP A 297 2.81 17.00 -29.82
N GLU A 298 3.04 18.07 -29.05
CA GLU A 298 4.17 18.95 -29.28
C GLU A 298 5.53 18.35 -28.89
N PHE A 299 5.55 17.23 -28.16
CA PHE A 299 6.76 16.59 -27.67
C PHE A 299 7.08 15.33 -28.46
N ASP A 300 8.35 15.17 -28.88
CA ASP A 300 8.81 13.95 -29.56
C ASP A 300 8.82 12.74 -28.64
N SER A 301 8.95 12.97 -27.33
CA SER A 301 8.92 11.90 -26.33
C SER A 301 8.49 12.41 -24.95
N ILE A 302 7.67 11.60 -24.29
CA ILE A 302 7.22 11.82 -22.91
C ILE A 302 7.89 10.77 -22.03
N ILE A 303 8.80 11.22 -21.16
CA ILE A 303 9.52 10.35 -20.22
C ILE A 303 8.90 10.50 -18.83
N ILE A 304 8.50 9.39 -18.23
CA ILE A 304 7.92 9.30 -16.90
C ILE A 304 8.96 8.67 -15.97
N ASP A 305 9.49 9.45 -15.04
CA ASP A 305 10.43 8.97 -14.02
C ASP A 305 9.64 8.47 -12.80
N GLU A 306 9.87 7.24 -12.40
CA GLU A 306 9.14 6.45 -11.42
C GLU A 306 7.77 5.93 -11.89
N ASP A 307 7.21 4.99 -11.13
CA ASP A 307 5.95 4.31 -11.47
C ASP A 307 4.73 5.23 -11.29
N ILE A 308 4.19 5.73 -12.40
CA ILE A 308 3.03 6.62 -12.38
C ILE A 308 1.75 5.91 -11.94
N LEU A 309 1.61 4.59 -12.20
CA LEU A 309 0.43 3.83 -11.79
C LEU A 309 0.32 3.81 -10.28
N PHE A 310 1.39 3.42 -9.60
CA PHE A 310 1.42 3.38 -8.15
C PHE A 310 1.33 4.78 -7.53
N LYS A 311 2.11 5.73 -8.07
CA LYS A 311 2.30 7.05 -7.46
C LYS A 311 1.17 8.05 -7.71
N SER A 312 0.49 7.96 -8.83
CA SER A 312 -0.42 9.03 -9.24
C SER A 312 -1.78 8.53 -9.73
N VAL A 313 -1.90 7.27 -10.11
CA VAL A 313 -3.17 6.69 -10.53
C VAL A 313 -3.87 6.01 -9.36
N ILE A 314 -3.28 4.96 -8.80
CA ILE A 314 -3.91 4.19 -7.70
C ILE A 314 -3.97 5.00 -6.40
N SER A 315 -3.01 5.88 -6.16
CA SER A 315 -3.04 6.79 -5.01
C SER A 315 -4.08 7.92 -5.13
N ASN A 316 -4.62 8.16 -6.33
CA ASN A 316 -5.56 9.26 -6.58
C ASN A 316 -7.01 8.80 -6.41
N GLN A 317 -7.45 8.71 -5.17
CA GLN A 317 -8.78 8.25 -4.80
C GLN A 317 -9.76 9.41 -4.62
N GLY A 318 -11.02 9.13 -4.91
CA GLY A 318 -12.16 9.94 -4.51
C GLY A 318 -13.04 9.16 -3.52
N GLU A 319 -13.68 9.88 -2.62
CA GLU A 319 -14.61 9.31 -1.66
C GLU A 319 -15.84 10.20 -1.54
N ILE A 320 -17.00 9.57 -1.39
CA ILE A 320 -18.25 10.26 -1.12
C ILE A 320 -19.11 9.44 -0.17
N SER A 321 -19.59 10.08 0.90
CA SER A 321 -20.51 9.43 1.82
C SER A 321 -21.89 9.21 1.19
N VAL A 322 -22.59 8.15 1.63
CA VAL A 322 -23.98 7.88 1.21
C VAL A 322 -24.88 9.07 1.56
N SER A 323 -24.61 9.75 2.68
CA SER A 323 -25.37 10.94 3.10
C SER A 323 -25.19 12.11 2.13
N ASP A 324 -23.96 12.38 1.70
CA ASP A 324 -23.67 13.47 0.76
C ASP A 324 -24.15 13.14 -0.65
N LEU A 325 -24.07 11.86 -1.04
CA LEU A 325 -24.63 11.39 -2.30
C LEU A 325 -26.16 11.59 -2.38
N LYS A 326 -26.87 11.33 -1.26
CA LYS A 326 -28.31 11.63 -1.15
C LYS A 326 -28.60 13.13 -1.20
N LYS A 327 -27.76 13.99 -0.60
CA LYS A 327 -27.86 15.46 -0.69
C LYS A 327 -27.63 15.93 -2.13
N LEU A 328 -26.60 15.39 -2.81
CA LEU A 328 -26.31 15.70 -4.19
C LEU A 328 -27.49 15.38 -5.10
N LYS A 329 -28.08 14.17 -4.94
CA LYS A 329 -29.26 13.75 -5.70
C LYS A 329 -30.45 14.70 -5.59
N LYS A 330 -30.65 15.33 -4.40
CA LYS A 330 -31.71 16.31 -4.19
C LYS A 330 -31.43 17.66 -4.83
N LYS A 331 -30.15 18.00 -5.03
CA LYS A 331 -29.70 19.30 -5.54
C LYS A 331 -29.43 19.32 -7.04
N THR A 332 -29.08 18.17 -7.61
CA THR A 332 -28.73 18.11 -9.02
C THR A 332 -29.97 18.20 -9.91
N THR A 333 -29.83 18.97 -10.98
CA THR A 333 -30.79 19.07 -12.10
C THR A 333 -30.41 18.17 -13.26
N ASP A 334 -29.15 17.64 -13.31
CA ASP A 334 -28.70 16.72 -14.34
C ASP A 334 -29.36 15.34 -14.19
N PRO A 335 -30.15 14.90 -15.19
CA PRO A 335 -30.83 13.60 -15.13
C PRO A 335 -29.87 12.42 -15.20
N ARG A 336 -28.69 12.55 -15.86
CA ARG A 336 -27.66 11.51 -15.96
C ARG A 336 -27.05 11.28 -14.59
N LEU A 337 -26.66 12.35 -13.89
CA LEU A 337 -26.11 12.30 -12.55
C LEU A 337 -27.12 11.72 -11.55
N SER A 338 -28.39 12.16 -11.62
CA SER A 338 -29.46 11.60 -10.79
C SER A 338 -29.68 10.11 -11.02
N LYS A 339 -29.62 9.65 -12.30
CA LYS A 339 -29.73 8.22 -12.68
C LYS A 339 -28.55 7.42 -12.14
N LYS A 340 -27.32 7.91 -12.29
CA LYS A 340 -26.09 7.28 -11.77
C LYS A 340 -26.17 7.10 -10.25
N ILE A 341 -26.54 8.14 -9.51
CA ILE A 341 -26.71 8.09 -8.06
C ILE A 341 -27.76 7.07 -7.65
N LYS A 342 -28.90 7.02 -8.35
CA LYS A 342 -29.96 6.03 -8.07
C LYS A 342 -29.47 4.61 -8.24
N LYS A 343 -28.75 4.32 -9.35
CA LYS A 343 -28.18 2.99 -9.61
C LYS A 343 -27.19 2.60 -8.51
N LEU A 344 -26.29 3.52 -8.13
CA LEU A 344 -25.28 3.29 -7.10
C LEU A 344 -25.92 2.96 -5.74
N LEU A 345 -26.89 3.78 -5.30
CA LEU A 345 -27.59 3.58 -4.04
C LEU A 345 -28.41 2.28 -4.01
N LYS A 346 -29.00 1.87 -5.13
CA LYS A 346 -29.74 0.59 -5.23
C LYS A 346 -28.79 -0.61 -5.18
N ALA A 347 -27.68 -0.55 -5.93
CA ALA A 347 -26.73 -1.66 -5.98
C ALA A 347 -26.00 -1.85 -4.64
N SER A 348 -25.77 -0.80 -3.88
CA SER A 348 -25.12 -0.86 -2.56
C SER A 348 -25.91 -1.62 -1.48
N GLU A 349 -27.17 -1.98 -1.75
CA GLU A 349 -27.97 -2.82 -0.85
C GLU A 349 -27.54 -4.29 -0.89
N THR A 350 -26.89 -4.74 -1.98
CA THR A 350 -26.60 -6.15 -2.23
C THR A 350 -25.14 -6.46 -2.54
N GLN A 351 -24.31 -5.45 -2.90
CA GLN A 351 -22.94 -5.68 -3.33
C GLN A 351 -22.02 -4.52 -2.92
N SER A 352 -20.74 -4.81 -2.71
CA SER A 352 -19.72 -3.80 -2.36
C SER A 352 -19.00 -3.25 -3.57
N CYS A 353 -18.71 -4.07 -4.59
CA CYS A 353 -18.15 -3.63 -5.87
C CYS A 353 -19.27 -3.29 -6.84
N ILE A 354 -19.35 -2.05 -7.28
CA ILE A 354 -20.49 -1.56 -8.07
C ILE A 354 -20.01 -0.94 -9.37
N LYS A 355 -20.49 -1.47 -10.51
CA LYS A 355 -20.29 -0.87 -11.82
C LYS A 355 -21.49 -0.02 -12.21
N VAL A 356 -21.22 1.22 -12.61
CA VAL A 356 -22.22 2.14 -13.17
C VAL A 356 -21.61 2.87 -14.36
N GLU A 357 -22.48 3.23 -15.30
CA GLU A 357 -22.08 3.90 -16.55
C GLU A 357 -21.35 5.23 -16.27
N ALA A 358 -20.21 5.43 -16.92
CA ALA A 358 -19.49 6.70 -16.93
C ALA A 358 -20.13 7.67 -17.94
N PHE A 359 -19.99 8.95 -17.68
CA PHE A 359 -20.36 10.01 -18.61
C PHE A 359 -19.59 11.29 -18.31
N GLU A 360 -19.36 12.09 -19.32
CA GLU A 360 -18.82 13.43 -19.14
C GLU A 360 -19.86 14.36 -18.52
N TRP A 361 -19.47 15.01 -17.43
CA TRP A 361 -20.34 15.96 -16.75
C TRP A 361 -20.10 17.36 -17.31
N ASP A 362 -21.17 17.94 -17.90
CA ASP A 362 -21.17 19.32 -18.34
C ASP A 362 -21.38 20.22 -17.14
N ASP A 363 -20.33 20.95 -16.73
CA ASP A 363 -20.44 21.97 -15.69
C ASP A 363 -21.15 23.20 -16.29
N ASP A 364 -22.47 23.23 -16.18
CA ASP A 364 -23.30 24.36 -16.60
C ASP A 364 -23.15 25.60 -15.70
N GLY A 365 -22.10 25.60 -14.86
CA GLY A 365 -21.77 26.69 -13.94
C GLY A 365 -22.75 26.83 -12.77
N ASP A 366 -23.49 25.75 -12.43
CA ASP A 366 -24.36 25.75 -11.26
C ASP A 366 -23.53 26.11 -10.02
N LYS A 367 -23.83 27.29 -9.46
CA LYS A 367 -22.99 28.03 -8.51
C LYS A 367 -22.95 27.42 -7.11
N LYS A 368 -23.58 26.26 -6.92
CA LYS A 368 -23.59 25.56 -5.62
C LYS A 368 -22.42 24.61 -5.53
N SER A 369 -21.32 25.10 -4.96
CA SER A 369 -20.15 24.26 -4.68
C SER A 369 -20.53 23.04 -3.83
N MET A 370 -20.12 21.88 -4.29
CA MET A 370 -20.21 20.62 -3.56
C MET A 370 -18.81 20.27 -3.04
N PRO A 371 -18.68 19.66 -1.87
CA PRO A 371 -17.39 19.43 -1.23
C PRO A 371 -16.60 18.24 -1.81
N PHE A 372 -16.88 17.80 -3.05
CA PHE A 372 -16.21 16.68 -3.67
C PHE A 372 -16.11 16.81 -5.21
N ASP A 373 -15.29 15.98 -5.83
CA ASP A 373 -14.95 15.97 -7.24
C ASP A 373 -16.05 15.30 -8.09
N ILE A 374 -17.06 16.09 -8.50
CA ILE A 374 -18.17 15.60 -9.32
C ILE A 374 -17.71 15.13 -10.72
N PRO A 375 -16.83 15.85 -11.45
CA PRO A 375 -16.34 15.39 -12.73
C PRO A 375 -15.73 13.99 -12.66
N SER A 376 -14.79 13.75 -11.75
CA SER A 376 -14.19 12.43 -11.57
C SER A 376 -15.21 11.37 -11.16
N PHE A 377 -16.16 11.70 -10.29
CA PHE A 377 -17.26 10.80 -9.93
C PHE A 377 -18.12 10.41 -11.14
N CYS A 378 -18.40 11.33 -12.04
CA CYS A 378 -19.19 11.04 -13.25
C CYS A 378 -18.42 10.18 -14.24
N LEU A 379 -17.12 10.43 -14.42
CA LEU A 379 -16.25 9.70 -15.34
C LEU A 379 -15.85 8.29 -14.83
N THR A 380 -15.96 8.02 -13.53
CA THR A 380 -15.62 6.72 -12.94
C THR A 380 -16.73 5.70 -13.17
N GLU A 381 -16.39 4.49 -13.57
CA GLU A 381 -17.32 3.36 -13.72
C GLU A 381 -17.43 2.52 -12.45
N TRP A 382 -16.36 2.36 -11.69
CA TRP A 382 -16.24 1.42 -10.60
C TRP A 382 -16.17 2.10 -9.24
N PHE A 383 -16.97 1.61 -8.31
CA PHE A 383 -17.08 2.10 -6.93
C PHE A 383 -16.99 0.93 -5.96
N TYR A 384 -16.35 1.17 -4.82
CA TYR A 384 -16.30 0.22 -3.71
C TYR A 384 -16.98 0.82 -2.48
N LEU A 385 -18.03 0.15 -1.98
CA LEU A 385 -18.73 0.54 -0.76
C LEU A 385 -17.95 0.04 0.47
N ARG A 386 -17.62 0.94 1.37
CA ARG A 386 -16.97 0.62 2.64
C ARG A 386 -17.63 1.34 3.81
N ARG A 387 -17.52 0.77 4.99
CA ARG A 387 -17.91 1.41 6.24
C ARG A 387 -16.72 2.11 6.86
N CYS A 388 -16.90 3.36 7.25
CA CYS A 388 -15.88 4.19 7.90
C CYS A 388 -16.46 4.84 9.16
N GLU A 389 -15.61 5.05 10.15
CA GLU A 389 -15.90 5.98 11.24
C GLU A 389 -15.53 7.38 10.77
N ASN A 390 -16.47 8.32 10.87
CA ASN A 390 -16.24 9.73 10.58
C ASN A 390 -15.53 10.41 11.77
N GLU A 391 -15.23 11.72 11.63
CA GLU A 391 -14.58 12.53 12.68
C GLU A 391 -15.38 12.59 14.01
N GLU A 392 -16.67 12.29 13.97
CA GLU A 392 -17.57 12.25 15.12
C GLU A 392 -17.73 10.83 15.71
N ASN A 393 -16.90 9.83 15.28
CA ASN A 393 -16.98 8.41 15.61
C ASN A 393 -18.32 7.75 15.22
N LEU A 394 -19.04 8.32 14.24
CA LEU A 394 -20.24 7.71 13.67
C LEU A 394 -19.86 6.83 12.49
N VAL A 395 -20.43 5.63 12.44
CA VAL A 395 -20.23 4.71 11.32
C VAL A 395 -21.05 5.21 10.12
N GLU A 396 -20.37 5.47 9.02
CA GLU A 396 -20.97 5.92 7.76
C GLU A 396 -20.52 5.04 6.60
N ASP A 397 -21.45 4.77 5.69
CA ASP A 397 -21.15 4.09 4.44
C ASP A 397 -20.60 5.10 3.42
N VAL A 398 -19.44 4.78 2.84
CA VAL A 398 -18.70 5.65 1.92
C VAL A 398 -18.39 4.90 0.63
N PHE A 399 -18.68 5.51 -0.50
CA PHE A 399 -18.23 5.03 -1.81
C PHE A 399 -16.81 5.56 -2.08
N ALA A 400 -15.87 4.64 -2.23
CA ALA A 400 -14.52 4.93 -2.69
C ALA A 400 -14.39 4.59 -4.18
N PHE A 401 -13.57 5.37 -4.91
CA PHE A 401 -13.30 5.14 -6.31
C PHE A 401 -11.91 5.69 -6.70
N LEU A 402 -11.32 5.14 -7.75
CA LEU A 402 -10.13 5.72 -8.37
C LEU A 402 -10.57 6.84 -9.32
N LYS A 403 -9.92 8.00 -9.22
CA LYS A 403 -10.16 9.08 -10.18
C LYS A 403 -9.58 8.66 -11.52
N PRO A 404 -10.32 8.88 -12.62
CA PRO A 404 -9.83 8.55 -13.95
C PRO A 404 -8.49 9.20 -14.24
N ALA A 405 -7.61 8.45 -14.87
CA ALA A 405 -6.35 8.93 -15.40
C ALA A 405 -6.29 8.59 -16.89
N ASP A 406 -6.02 9.59 -17.69
CA ASP A 406 -5.92 9.45 -19.12
C ASP A 406 -4.49 9.71 -19.59
N PHE A 407 -4.11 9.01 -20.66
CA PHE A 407 -2.82 9.11 -21.31
C PHE A 407 -3.05 9.36 -22.83
N PRO A 408 -3.45 10.58 -23.20
CA PRO A 408 -3.85 10.86 -24.57
C PRO A 408 -2.68 10.92 -25.56
N GLY A 409 -1.44 11.16 -25.11
CA GLY A 409 -0.25 11.19 -25.97
C GLY A 409 0.03 9.88 -26.68
N GLU A 410 0.74 9.95 -27.80
CA GLU A 410 1.01 8.79 -28.67
C GLU A 410 2.06 7.84 -28.09
N LYS A 411 3.03 8.36 -27.33
CA LYS A 411 4.17 7.59 -26.86
C LYS A 411 4.67 8.03 -25.49
N TYR A 412 4.83 7.05 -24.61
CA TYR A 412 5.38 7.24 -23.26
C TYR A 412 6.55 6.29 -23.00
N ILE A 413 7.58 6.79 -22.32
CA ILE A 413 8.71 5.98 -21.82
C ILE A 413 8.69 6.08 -20.30
N MET A 414 8.29 5.03 -19.61
CA MET A 414 8.28 4.97 -18.14
C MET A 414 9.54 4.27 -17.64
N VAL A 415 10.28 4.92 -16.74
CA VAL A 415 11.52 4.39 -16.18
C VAL A 415 11.37 4.27 -14.66
N SER A 416 11.23 3.06 -14.14
CA SER A 416 10.92 2.81 -12.73
C SER A 416 11.71 1.65 -12.16
N ALA A 417 11.95 1.67 -10.85
CA ALA A 417 12.52 0.52 -10.13
C ALA A 417 11.46 -0.52 -9.76
N THR A 418 10.19 -0.11 -9.70
CA THR A 418 9.09 -0.89 -9.15
C THR A 418 8.03 -1.27 -10.18
N ALA A 419 8.24 -0.94 -11.45
CA ALA A 419 7.36 -1.36 -12.52
C ALA A 419 7.26 -2.89 -12.58
N ASP A 420 6.05 -3.39 -12.84
CA ASP A 420 5.76 -4.81 -13.04
C ASP A 420 5.07 -5.01 -14.39
N GLU A 421 5.55 -5.97 -15.17
CA GLU A 421 5.11 -6.21 -16.56
C GLU A 421 3.62 -6.55 -16.62
N GLU A 422 3.16 -7.51 -15.79
CA GLU A 422 1.76 -7.94 -15.80
C GLU A 422 0.83 -6.82 -15.32
N ILE A 423 1.19 -6.11 -14.27
CA ILE A 423 0.42 -4.96 -13.75
C ILE A 423 0.30 -3.86 -14.82
N CYS A 424 1.39 -3.55 -15.48
CA CYS A 424 1.37 -2.57 -16.58
C CYS A 424 0.56 -3.08 -17.78
N GLY A 425 0.67 -4.38 -18.10
CA GLY A 425 -0.12 -5.03 -19.15
C GLY A 425 -1.62 -4.97 -18.86
N TRP A 426 -2.02 -5.26 -17.63
CA TRP A 426 -3.43 -5.18 -17.22
C TRP A 426 -4.00 -3.76 -17.30
N TYR A 427 -3.20 -2.75 -16.94
CA TYR A 427 -3.68 -1.37 -16.93
C TYR A 427 -3.65 -0.71 -18.31
N PHE A 428 -2.53 -0.82 -19.04
CA PHE A 428 -2.33 -0.15 -20.33
C PHE A 428 -2.75 -0.98 -21.53
N GLY A 429 -2.98 -2.29 -21.34
CA GLY A 429 -3.19 -3.30 -22.38
C GLY A 429 -1.88 -3.94 -22.83
N GLU A 430 -1.82 -5.27 -22.85
CA GLU A 430 -0.61 -6.04 -23.21
C GLU A 430 -0.07 -5.70 -24.59
N ASP A 431 -0.97 -5.46 -25.56
CA ASP A 431 -0.60 -5.07 -26.92
C ASP A 431 -0.01 -3.66 -27.03
N ASN A 432 -0.22 -2.82 -26.03
CA ASN A 432 0.22 -1.41 -26.00
C ASN A 432 1.56 -1.21 -25.32
N ILE A 433 2.07 -2.21 -24.61
CA ILE A 433 3.32 -2.10 -23.86
C ILE A 433 4.49 -2.82 -24.53
N ASP A 434 5.69 -2.31 -24.28
CA ASP A 434 6.98 -2.98 -24.48
C ASP A 434 7.74 -2.87 -23.15
N PHE A 435 8.00 -4.02 -22.52
CA PHE A 435 8.61 -4.08 -21.20
C PHE A 435 10.04 -4.59 -21.28
N TYR A 436 10.95 -3.86 -20.62
CA TYR A 436 12.34 -4.25 -20.54
C TYR A 436 12.87 -4.15 -19.11
N GLU A 437 13.35 -5.26 -18.56
CA GLU A 437 14.05 -5.29 -17.28
C GLU A 437 15.55 -5.17 -17.49
N CYS A 438 16.13 -4.09 -16.96
CA CYS A 438 17.56 -3.83 -17.09
C CYS A 438 18.39 -4.77 -16.23
N LYS A 439 19.68 -4.92 -16.61
CA LYS A 439 20.70 -5.58 -15.81
C LYS A 439 20.72 -5.03 -14.39
N LYS A 440 21.03 -5.92 -13.43
CA LYS A 440 21.13 -5.59 -12.01
C LYS A 440 22.58 -5.59 -11.58
N ALA A 441 22.98 -4.67 -10.71
CA ALA A 441 24.27 -4.67 -10.05
C ALA A 441 24.14 -5.01 -8.56
N GLU A 442 25.20 -5.54 -7.97
CA GLU A 442 25.25 -5.86 -6.55
C GLU A 442 25.31 -4.57 -5.71
N TYR A 443 24.67 -4.57 -4.54
CA TYR A 443 24.77 -3.44 -3.60
C TYR A 443 26.21 -3.32 -3.07
N MET A 444 26.74 -2.11 -3.07
CA MET A 444 28.00 -1.77 -2.37
C MET A 444 27.76 -1.78 -0.85
N GLY A 445 26.60 -1.33 -0.42
CA GLY A 445 26.17 -1.36 0.97
C GLY A 445 25.45 -2.64 1.35
N GLU A 446 24.92 -2.72 2.57
CA GLU A 446 24.22 -3.90 3.07
C GLU A 446 22.76 -3.62 3.37
N LEU A 447 21.86 -4.47 2.85
CA LEU A 447 20.46 -4.53 3.29
C LEU A 447 20.29 -5.68 4.28
N LYS A 448 20.21 -5.37 5.58
CA LYS A 448 19.97 -6.35 6.65
C LYS A 448 18.48 -6.41 6.97
N GLN A 449 17.85 -7.56 6.76
CA GLN A 449 16.42 -7.72 6.95
C GLN A 449 16.09 -8.63 8.14
N TYR A 450 15.15 -8.16 9.00
CA TYR A 450 14.65 -8.80 10.20
C TYR A 450 13.18 -9.15 9.99
N CYS A 451 12.84 -10.44 9.85
CA CYS A 451 11.56 -10.91 9.34
C CYS A 451 10.66 -11.61 10.37
N GLU A 452 11.07 -11.72 11.65
CA GLU A 452 10.32 -12.47 12.69
C GLU A 452 8.96 -11.87 13.02
N LYS A 453 8.78 -10.56 12.80
CA LYS A 453 7.51 -9.87 13.04
C LYS A 453 7.04 -9.16 11.78
N SER A 454 5.73 -9.10 11.58
CA SER A 454 5.15 -8.45 10.40
C SER A 454 5.41 -6.95 10.34
N MET A 455 5.66 -6.32 11.49
CA MET A 455 5.80 -4.86 11.61
C MET A 455 4.71 -4.06 10.87
N SER A 456 3.53 -4.66 10.69
CA SER A 456 2.35 -3.97 10.17
C SER A 456 1.86 -2.89 11.15
N ARG A 457 1.01 -1.98 10.69
CA ARG A 457 0.40 -0.95 11.56
C ARG A 457 -0.26 -1.56 12.80
N SER A 458 -0.99 -2.66 12.65
CA SER A 458 -1.60 -3.37 13.79
C SER A 458 -0.55 -3.99 14.72
N CYS A 459 0.53 -4.53 14.17
CA CYS A 459 1.63 -5.05 14.97
C CYS A 459 2.28 -3.95 15.81
N LEU A 460 2.56 -2.78 15.23
CA LEU A 460 3.16 -1.64 15.95
C LEU A 460 2.19 -1.03 16.97
N ASN A 461 0.90 -0.91 16.65
CA ASN A 461 -0.13 -0.45 17.58
C ASN A 461 -0.21 -1.33 18.85
N ASN A 462 -0.06 -2.66 18.68
CA ASN A 462 -0.04 -3.61 19.80
C ASN A 462 1.30 -3.63 20.56
N ASN A 463 2.37 -3.07 19.99
CA ASN A 463 3.71 -3.00 20.56
C ASN A 463 4.19 -1.54 20.61
N LYS A 464 3.45 -0.68 21.32
CA LYS A 464 3.77 0.74 21.42
C LYS A 464 5.22 0.97 21.87
N GLY A 465 5.89 1.91 21.21
CA GLY A 465 7.30 2.24 21.48
C GLY A 465 8.32 1.29 20.84
N MET A 466 7.90 0.27 20.07
CA MET A 466 8.80 -0.66 19.40
C MET A 466 9.80 0.07 18.49
N VAL A 467 9.34 1.04 17.71
CA VAL A 467 10.23 1.79 16.81
C VAL A 467 11.30 2.55 17.59
N GLY A 468 10.92 3.20 18.69
CA GLY A 468 11.88 3.89 19.58
C GLY A 468 12.91 2.93 20.21
N LYS A 469 12.50 1.73 20.62
CA LYS A 469 13.43 0.70 21.11
C LYS A 469 14.43 0.28 20.03
N LEU A 470 13.98 0.08 18.80
CA LEU A 470 14.85 -0.25 17.68
C LEU A 470 15.81 0.90 17.34
N MET A 471 15.32 2.14 17.32
CA MET A 471 16.16 3.32 17.13
C MET A 471 17.29 3.36 18.16
N ASN A 472 16.97 3.20 19.45
CA ASN A 472 17.99 3.21 20.51
C ASN A 472 18.99 2.06 20.34
N ARG A 473 18.51 0.85 19.99
CA ARG A 473 19.37 -0.32 19.82
C ARG A 473 20.37 -0.18 18.67
N PHE A 474 19.96 0.45 17.58
CA PHE A 474 20.81 0.66 16.40
C PHE A 474 21.48 2.05 16.36
N GLY A 475 21.33 2.85 17.41
CA GLY A 475 21.89 4.20 17.46
C GLY A 475 21.33 5.15 16.40
N MET A 476 20.07 4.92 15.98
CA MET A 476 19.44 5.70 14.93
C MET A 476 18.70 6.91 15.47
N CYS A 477 18.76 8.03 14.76
CA CYS A 477 17.99 9.22 15.07
C CYS A 477 16.67 9.27 14.27
N PRO A 478 15.71 10.12 14.66
CA PRO A 478 14.45 10.27 13.94
C PRO A 478 14.62 10.58 12.44
N ASN A 479 15.64 11.38 12.09
CA ASN A 479 15.90 11.76 10.70
C ASN A 479 16.43 10.61 9.83
N ASN A 480 16.97 9.54 10.43
CA ASN A 480 17.49 8.35 9.75
C ASN A 480 16.52 7.16 9.86
N THR A 481 15.28 7.40 10.30
CA THR A 481 14.29 6.35 10.51
C THR A 481 13.07 6.59 9.61
N ILE A 482 12.67 5.57 8.86
CA ILE A 482 11.47 5.56 8.04
C ILE A 482 10.48 4.55 8.64
N THR A 483 9.26 4.99 8.91
CA THR A 483 8.17 4.17 9.41
C THR A 483 6.82 4.75 9.00
N PHE A 484 5.71 4.36 9.63
CA PHE A 484 4.41 4.96 9.33
C PHE A 484 4.30 6.39 9.90
N MET A 485 3.62 7.27 9.17
CA MET A 485 3.36 8.66 9.59
C MET A 485 2.74 8.75 10.99
N LYS A 486 1.86 7.81 11.35
CA LYS A 486 1.18 7.76 12.65
C LYS A 486 2.13 7.58 13.83
N GLU A 487 3.33 7.03 13.62
CA GLU A 487 4.35 6.90 14.67
C GLU A 487 4.97 8.25 15.07
N GLY A 488 4.83 9.28 14.25
CA GLY A 488 5.32 10.64 14.53
C GLY A 488 6.84 10.74 14.62
N ILE A 489 7.58 9.83 13.96
CA ILE A 489 9.04 9.73 14.01
C ILE A 489 9.63 10.27 12.70
N GLY A 490 10.39 11.36 12.79
CA GLY A 490 11.11 11.91 11.64
C GLY A 490 10.27 12.50 10.51
N PRO A 491 10.92 13.11 9.52
CA PRO A 491 10.26 13.79 8.42
C PRO A 491 9.84 12.84 7.27
N LEU A 492 10.48 11.67 7.15
CA LEU A 492 10.19 10.69 6.11
C LEU A 492 9.38 9.51 6.67
N HIS A 493 8.37 9.11 5.93
CA HIS A 493 7.52 7.97 6.27
C HIS A 493 7.02 7.28 4.99
N PHE A 494 6.50 6.05 5.11
CA PHE A 494 5.86 5.38 3.97
C PHE A 494 4.82 6.31 3.33
N GLY A 495 4.81 6.36 2.00
CA GLY A 495 4.00 7.29 1.21
C GLY A 495 4.59 8.70 1.05
N ASN A 496 5.70 9.03 1.72
CA ASN A 496 6.39 10.32 1.60
C ASN A 496 7.93 10.15 1.67
N THR A 497 8.46 9.25 0.88
CA THR A 497 9.90 9.00 0.78
C THR A 497 10.52 9.62 -0.46
N GLU A 498 9.74 10.20 -1.37
CA GLU A 498 10.17 10.58 -2.71
C GLU A 498 10.97 11.89 -2.76
N GLY A 499 11.92 11.95 -3.70
CA GLY A 499 12.66 13.17 -4.03
C GLY A 499 13.58 13.69 -2.92
N SER A 500 13.89 12.88 -1.89
CA SER A 500 14.77 13.28 -0.80
C SER A 500 16.11 12.57 -0.88
N ASN A 501 17.19 13.34 -0.98
CA ASN A 501 18.57 12.85 -0.89
C ASN A 501 19.14 12.95 0.54
N MET A 502 18.31 13.24 1.53
CA MET A 502 18.73 13.44 2.93
C MET A 502 19.39 12.21 3.55
N LEU A 503 19.06 11.01 3.04
CA LEU A 503 19.51 9.72 3.58
C LEU A 503 20.58 9.06 2.73
N GLU A 504 21.00 9.68 1.63
CA GLU A 504 22.05 9.16 0.75
C GLU A 504 23.35 8.93 1.51
N GLY A 505 23.87 7.70 1.44
CA GLY A 505 25.12 7.29 2.09
C GLY A 505 25.05 7.18 3.61
N LYS A 506 23.86 7.22 4.20
CA LYS A 506 23.68 7.07 5.66
C LYS A 506 23.16 5.70 6.00
N ASP A 507 23.54 5.22 7.19
CA ASP A 507 22.84 4.09 7.80
C ASP A 507 21.42 4.50 8.17
N ILE A 508 20.44 3.69 7.80
CA ILE A 508 19.03 3.96 8.04
C ILE A 508 18.30 2.78 8.66
N LEU A 509 17.24 3.11 9.37
CA LEU A 509 16.32 2.15 9.96
C LEU A 509 14.95 2.27 9.23
N VAL A 510 14.48 1.17 8.65
CA VAL A 510 13.16 1.08 8.02
C VAL A 510 12.31 0.09 8.81
N VAL A 511 11.21 0.55 9.40
CA VAL A 511 10.36 -0.29 10.26
C VAL A 511 8.93 -0.27 9.75
N GLY A 512 8.51 -1.37 9.18
CA GLY A 512 7.12 -1.56 8.74
C GLY A 512 6.96 -2.46 7.53
N THR A 513 5.80 -3.12 7.45
CA THR A 513 5.28 -3.69 6.21
C THR A 513 4.07 -2.84 5.81
N PRO A 514 4.16 -2.06 4.73
CA PRO A 514 3.21 -0.99 4.40
C PRO A 514 1.94 -1.53 3.72
N TYR A 515 1.13 -2.28 4.47
CA TYR A 515 -0.20 -2.69 4.00
C TYR A 515 -1.08 -1.46 3.77
N HIS A 516 -1.76 -1.43 2.63
CA HIS A 516 -2.87 -0.53 2.37
C HIS A 516 -4.19 -1.13 2.87
N ALA A 517 -5.27 -0.36 2.81
CA ALA A 517 -6.59 -0.89 3.10
C ALA A 517 -7.03 -1.87 1.99
N GLU A 518 -7.65 -2.99 2.37
CA GLU A 518 -8.00 -4.09 1.47
C GLU A 518 -8.81 -3.64 0.25
N PHE A 519 -9.73 -2.69 0.46
CA PHE A 519 -10.54 -2.15 -0.62
C PHE A 519 -9.72 -1.48 -1.73
N LEU A 520 -8.52 -0.96 -1.43
CA LEU A 520 -7.67 -0.30 -2.43
C LEU A 520 -7.10 -1.31 -3.43
N TYR A 521 -6.70 -2.50 -2.96
CA TYR A 521 -6.26 -3.57 -3.85
C TYR A 521 -7.39 -4.03 -4.78
N LYS A 522 -8.61 -4.15 -4.23
CA LYS A 522 -9.81 -4.50 -4.99
C LYS A 522 -10.17 -3.42 -6.02
N LEU A 523 -10.12 -2.14 -5.64
CA LEU A 523 -10.31 -1.05 -6.59
C LEU A 523 -9.24 -1.02 -7.70
N ALA A 524 -7.98 -1.25 -7.36
CA ALA A 524 -6.92 -1.36 -8.36
C ALA A 524 -7.18 -2.53 -9.32
N ALA A 525 -7.54 -3.70 -8.81
CA ALA A 525 -7.88 -4.88 -9.61
C ALA A 525 -9.04 -4.61 -10.58
N ILE A 526 -10.12 -4.00 -10.08
CA ILE A 526 -11.28 -3.66 -10.92
C ILE A 526 -10.90 -2.68 -12.03
N SER A 527 -10.08 -1.68 -11.72
CA SER A 527 -9.62 -0.70 -12.71
C SER A 527 -8.74 -1.32 -13.80
N MET A 528 -8.14 -2.48 -13.52
CA MET A 528 -7.35 -3.29 -14.46
C MET A 528 -8.18 -4.38 -15.14
N GLY A 529 -9.50 -4.44 -14.91
CA GLY A 529 -10.39 -5.44 -15.51
C GLY A 529 -10.26 -6.84 -14.92
N ILE A 530 -9.67 -6.98 -13.73
CA ILE A 530 -9.46 -8.26 -13.06
C ILE A 530 -10.74 -8.69 -12.33
N GLU A 531 -11.14 -9.93 -12.55
CA GLU A 531 -12.27 -10.56 -11.87
C GLU A 531 -11.82 -11.29 -10.60
N PHE A 532 -12.55 -11.12 -9.51
CA PHE A 532 -12.30 -11.78 -8.23
C PHE A 532 -13.60 -11.94 -7.43
N ASP A 533 -13.55 -12.77 -6.38
CA ASP A 533 -14.65 -12.88 -5.43
C ASP A 533 -14.67 -11.66 -4.50
N GLU A 534 -15.73 -10.87 -4.52
CA GLU A 534 -15.88 -9.65 -3.68
C GLU A 534 -15.77 -9.94 -2.18
N GLU A 535 -16.21 -11.14 -1.74
CA GLU A 535 -16.15 -11.58 -0.35
C GLU A 535 -14.78 -12.11 0.07
N GLU A 536 -13.85 -12.27 -0.88
CA GLU A 536 -12.52 -12.72 -0.56
C GLU A 536 -11.81 -11.74 0.38
N LYS A 537 -11.24 -12.28 1.46
CA LYS A 537 -10.46 -11.55 2.44
C LYS A 537 -9.03 -12.05 2.46
N MET A 538 -8.11 -11.17 2.82
CA MET A 538 -6.73 -11.56 3.05
C MET A 538 -6.65 -12.61 4.17
N SER A 539 -5.90 -13.68 3.93
CA SER A 539 -5.65 -14.75 4.88
C SER A 539 -4.16 -15.14 4.86
N LEU A 540 -3.72 -15.88 5.88
CA LEU A 540 -2.34 -16.33 5.95
C LEU A 540 -2.08 -17.38 4.85
N GLN A 541 -1.20 -17.06 3.92
CA GLN A 541 -0.79 -17.91 2.80
C GLN A 541 0.69 -18.26 2.90
N THR A 542 1.07 -19.42 2.38
CA THR A 542 2.48 -19.71 2.09
C THR A 542 2.73 -19.31 0.64
N ILE A 543 3.62 -18.37 0.42
CA ILE A 543 3.93 -17.82 -0.91
C ILE A 543 5.41 -17.84 -1.19
N ASP A 544 5.74 -17.86 -2.48
CA ASP A 544 7.09 -17.72 -3.00
C ASP A 544 7.22 -16.32 -3.60
N HIS A 545 8.23 -15.54 -3.16
CA HIS A 545 8.50 -14.20 -3.67
C HIS A 545 9.98 -13.84 -3.44
N ASN A 546 10.60 -13.15 -4.40
CA ASN A 546 12.00 -12.70 -4.35
C ASN A 546 13.00 -13.78 -3.88
N GLY A 547 12.80 -15.03 -4.32
CA GLY A 547 13.68 -16.15 -3.98
C GLY A 547 13.46 -16.74 -2.57
N TYR A 548 12.40 -16.36 -1.88
CA TYR A 548 12.05 -16.86 -0.57
C TYR A 548 10.65 -17.46 -0.53
N ARG A 549 10.51 -18.53 0.26
CA ARG A 549 9.22 -19.11 0.67
C ARG A 549 8.91 -18.71 2.08
N PHE A 550 7.73 -18.09 2.31
CA PHE A 550 7.35 -17.57 3.61
C PHE A 550 5.83 -17.50 3.79
N GLN A 551 5.39 -17.30 5.03
CA GLN A 551 3.99 -17.08 5.35
C GLN A 551 3.67 -15.59 5.35
N PHE A 552 2.65 -15.22 4.58
CA PHE A 552 2.23 -13.83 4.45
C PHE A 552 0.71 -13.69 4.40
N THR A 553 0.17 -12.66 5.04
CA THR A 553 -1.27 -12.37 4.97
C THR A 553 -1.56 -11.69 3.63
N THR A 554 -2.23 -12.40 2.73
CA THR A 554 -2.52 -11.95 1.37
C THR A 554 -3.76 -12.65 0.81
N PHE A 555 -4.16 -12.35 -0.41
CA PHE A 555 -5.28 -12.96 -1.11
C PHE A 555 -4.97 -14.36 -1.65
N GLN A 556 -6.00 -15.20 -1.81
CA GLN A 556 -5.91 -16.49 -2.51
C GLN A 556 -5.91 -16.29 -4.03
N ASN A 557 -6.74 -15.36 -4.52
CA ASN A 557 -6.73 -14.96 -5.93
C ASN A 557 -5.34 -14.45 -6.30
N LYS A 558 -4.78 -14.95 -7.41
CA LYS A 558 -3.39 -14.71 -7.79
C LYS A 558 -3.13 -13.28 -8.25
N GLU A 559 -4.07 -12.73 -9.00
CA GLU A 559 -4.01 -11.40 -9.56
C GLU A 559 -4.14 -10.34 -8.45
N LEU A 560 -5.11 -10.48 -7.55
CA LEU A 560 -5.23 -9.64 -6.35
C LEU A 560 -3.97 -9.72 -5.48
N ARG A 561 -3.43 -10.93 -5.30
CA ARG A 561 -2.18 -11.15 -4.56
C ARG A 561 -1.02 -10.43 -5.25
N LYS A 562 -0.91 -10.51 -6.57
CA LYS A 562 0.13 -9.83 -7.34
C LYS A 562 0.09 -8.32 -7.12
N ILE A 563 -1.08 -7.70 -7.22
CA ILE A 563 -1.28 -6.26 -6.94
C ILE A 563 -0.88 -5.93 -5.50
N HIS A 564 -1.30 -6.75 -4.54
CA HIS A 564 -0.98 -6.55 -3.13
C HIS A 564 0.52 -6.58 -2.87
N LEU A 565 1.23 -7.62 -3.38
CA LEU A 565 2.67 -7.75 -3.19
C LEU A 565 3.44 -6.62 -3.88
N TRP A 566 3.07 -6.28 -5.12
CA TRP A 566 3.66 -5.17 -5.87
C TRP A 566 3.54 -3.83 -5.14
N MET A 567 2.39 -3.51 -4.54
CA MET A 567 2.21 -2.26 -3.81
C MET A 567 3.07 -2.20 -2.54
N ILE A 568 3.22 -3.31 -1.82
CA ILE A 568 4.09 -3.39 -0.64
C ILE A 568 5.56 -3.27 -1.04
N GLU A 569 5.97 -4.02 -2.06
CA GLU A 569 7.34 -4.01 -2.56
C GLU A 569 7.74 -2.62 -3.03
N SER A 570 6.87 -1.95 -3.79
CA SER A 570 7.10 -0.59 -4.28
C SER A 570 7.38 0.41 -3.17
N GLU A 571 6.63 0.37 -2.07
CA GLU A 571 6.87 1.23 -0.90
C GLU A 571 8.18 0.89 -0.17
N LEU A 572 8.48 -0.41 0.00
CA LEU A 572 9.69 -0.86 0.69
C LEU A 572 10.94 -0.56 -0.13
N GLU A 573 10.94 -0.85 -1.42
CA GLU A 573 12.05 -0.56 -2.34
C GLU A 573 12.36 0.94 -2.38
N GLN A 574 11.34 1.78 -2.36
CA GLN A 574 11.54 3.22 -2.31
C GLN A 574 12.11 3.70 -0.97
N ALA A 575 11.65 3.13 0.14
CA ALA A 575 12.17 3.46 1.47
C ALA A 575 13.65 3.05 1.61
N VAL A 576 13.98 1.81 1.26
CA VAL A 576 15.36 1.28 1.26
C VAL A 576 16.24 2.04 0.28
N GLY A 577 15.74 2.34 -0.90
CA GLY A 577 16.44 3.06 -1.95
C GLY A 577 16.92 4.47 -1.57
N ARG A 578 16.42 5.06 -0.45
CA ARG A 578 16.88 6.37 0.03
C ARG A 578 18.32 6.36 0.52
N ALA A 579 18.83 5.24 1.00
CA ALA A 579 20.23 5.07 1.39
C ALA A 579 21.20 5.01 0.20
N ARG A 580 20.69 4.72 -1.01
CA ARG A 580 21.51 4.54 -2.22
C ARG A 580 22.56 3.43 -2.06
N LEU A 581 22.14 2.26 -1.55
CA LEU A 581 23.01 1.10 -1.29
C LEU A 581 23.84 0.68 -2.50
N LEU A 582 23.34 0.91 -3.69
CA LEU A 582 24.06 0.60 -4.93
C LEU A 582 25.39 1.37 -5.09
N ARG A 583 25.51 2.55 -4.46
CA ARG A 583 26.63 3.47 -4.63
C ARG A 583 27.36 3.81 -3.33
N ASN A 584 26.81 3.41 -2.19
CA ASN A 584 27.33 3.81 -0.89
C ASN A 584 27.45 2.59 0.03
N ALA A 585 28.62 2.49 0.68
CA ALA A 585 28.90 1.46 1.69
C ALA A 585 28.22 1.79 3.03
N CYS A 586 26.89 1.88 3.03
CA CYS A 586 26.07 2.09 4.23
C CYS A 586 25.17 0.89 4.50
N THR A 587 24.52 0.87 5.66
CA THR A 587 23.66 -0.24 6.08
C THR A 587 22.22 0.21 6.20
N VAL A 588 21.31 -0.55 5.60
CA VAL A 588 19.87 -0.43 5.85
C VAL A 588 19.42 -1.57 6.75
N HIS A 589 18.86 -1.23 7.90
CA HIS A 589 18.20 -2.18 8.80
C HIS A 589 16.70 -2.17 8.51
N LEU A 590 16.21 -3.21 7.82
CA LEU A 590 14.81 -3.36 7.44
C LEU A 590 14.10 -4.33 8.38
N PHE A 591 13.09 -3.85 9.09
CA PHE A 591 12.19 -4.64 9.91
C PHE A 591 10.86 -4.83 9.16
N SER A 592 10.76 -5.92 8.43
CA SER A 592 9.59 -6.31 7.64
C SER A 592 9.62 -7.80 7.36
N ASN A 593 8.45 -8.46 7.35
CA ASN A 593 8.34 -9.85 6.94
C ASN A 593 8.07 -10.04 5.44
N PHE A 594 8.23 -8.99 4.64
CA PHE A 594 8.17 -9.04 3.18
C PHE A 594 9.60 -9.02 2.62
N PRO A 595 10.08 -10.09 1.94
CA PRO A 595 11.46 -10.18 1.48
C PRO A 595 11.74 -9.21 0.33
N LEU A 596 12.83 -8.48 0.40
CA LEU A 596 13.34 -7.68 -0.70
C LEU A 596 14.52 -8.35 -1.40
N HIS A 597 14.75 -7.94 -2.65
CA HIS A 597 15.92 -8.34 -3.43
C HIS A 597 17.22 -7.96 -2.71
N GLN A 598 18.23 -8.81 -2.81
CA GLN A 598 19.56 -8.64 -2.21
C GLN A 598 19.56 -8.46 -0.68
N ALA A 599 18.43 -8.73 0.00
CA ALA A 599 18.38 -8.63 1.44
C ALA A 599 19.11 -9.80 2.10
N LYS A 600 20.00 -9.47 3.05
CA LYS A 600 20.64 -10.43 3.95
C LYS A 600 19.71 -10.68 5.14
N MET A 601 19.05 -11.84 5.15
CA MET A 601 18.16 -12.21 6.25
C MET A 601 18.94 -12.45 7.53
N ILE A 602 18.55 -11.74 8.59
CA ILE A 602 19.13 -11.86 9.94
C ILE A 602 18.14 -12.68 10.79
N PRO A 603 18.42 -13.98 11.02
CA PRO A 603 17.52 -14.83 11.79
C PRO A 603 17.65 -14.60 13.30
N ASN A 604 16.59 -14.97 14.04
CA ASN A 604 16.56 -15.01 15.50
C ASN A 604 16.86 -13.68 16.20
N PHE A 605 16.39 -12.57 15.62
CA PHE A 605 16.53 -11.27 16.27
C PHE A 605 15.68 -11.20 17.54
N ASN A 606 16.34 -10.99 18.69
CA ASN A 606 15.66 -10.86 19.97
C ASN A 606 15.20 -9.41 20.19
N PHE A 607 13.89 -9.18 20.17
CA PHE A 607 13.28 -7.86 20.40
C PHE A 607 13.29 -7.42 21.89
N GLU A 608 13.58 -8.33 22.81
CA GLU A 608 13.53 -8.08 24.26
C GLU A 608 14.89 -7.70 24.86
N GLU A 609 15.99 -7.99 24.19
CA GLU A 609 17.34 -7.58 24.62
C GLU A 609 17.56 -6.09 24.38
N GLY A 610 17.39 -5.30 25.43
CA GLY A 610 17.56 -3.83 25.36
C GLY A 610 17.54 -3.15 26.71
N HIS A 611 18.11 -3.78 27.75
CA HIS A 611 18.48 -3.08 28.97
C HIS A 611 19.83 -3.62 29.44
N GLY A 612 20.89 -2.94 29.04
CA GLY A 612 22.23 -3.22 29.53
C GLY A 612 23.27 -2.42 28.76
N MET A 613 23.35 -1.12 29.00
CA MET A 613 24.54 -0.32 29.27
C MET A 613 24.11 1.12 29.57
#